data_f2b5fbbdda6d80ef3bf4db8b64451c55
#
_entry.id   f2b5fbbdda6d80ef3bf4db8b64451c55
#
_cell.length_a   1.000
_cell.length_b   1.000
_cell.length_c   1.000
_cell.angle_alpha   90.00
_cell.angle_beta   90.00
_cell.angle_gamma   90.00
#
_symmetry.space_group_name_H-M   'P 1'
#
loop_
_entity.id
_entity.type
_entity.pdbx_description
1 polymer ?
#
loop_
_entity_poly.entity_id
_entity_poly.type
_entity_poly.pdbx_seq_one_letter_code
_entity_poly.pdbx_strand_id
1 'polypeptide(L)'
;MVKFFKTSLLYGLLIVLSSALPQWAAAQSRVVSGTVKDEKGTGLPGVTIIVKGTAGGTTSMADGQYSVKVSAGDELEFSFIGYASQTVRIGAQSVVDITLQEQSLLAEEVVVTAYAVQKKVNVTGSISQVKGTDLVATPVANISNALIGNTPGVSGLQTSGEPGHNAANIRIRGISTYGSASPLIVIDGVEQPSEQAMSELNAMDANEIQGISVLKDASSTAVYGIRGANGVIIVTTRRGNTGAPTVNFSMNYGFTRASNFQKGTSSYEYALLRNEAIRNEQRSFAGTESLSTYIFDDYDLWKFKNNRDYTPVEVDAKTNLSAEKREQLKKQPALYYANRDLYKEMFDRNAPQMQVNLNVAGGTQRVKYFVSFGYFSQAGITRDVHYHDANTGSKFNRYNFRSNFDISVAKNWKISINTAGQFGETQGLGSGSDPYDLSSRYKSIMQYIYE
;
A
#
# COMPACT_ATOMS: atom_id res chain seq x y z
N MET A 1 -72.88 -8.34 56.25
CA MET A 1 -72.38 -9.44 55.38
C MET A 1 -71.44 -8.99 54.28
N VAL A 2 -71.40 -7.71 53.81
CA VAL A 2 -70.61 -7.24 52.69
C VAL A 2 -69.10 -6.95 53.02
N LYS A 3 -68.76 -6.72 54.31
CA LYS A 3 -67.35 -6.46 54.73
C LYS A 3 -66.47 -7.72 54.80
N PHE A 4 -67.09 -8.87 55.13
CA PHE A 4 -66.37 -10.15 55.24
C PHE A 4 -65.96 -10.73 53.87
N PHE A 5 -66.71 -10.45 52.82
CA PHE A 5 -66.44 -10.95 51.48
C PHE A 5 -65.26 -10.19 50.77
N LYS A 6 -65.08 -8.89 51.11
CA LYS A 6 -63.99 -8.11 50.56
C LYS A 6 -62.63 -8.48 51.13
N THR A 7 -62.58 -8.86 52.42
CA THR A 7 -61.30 -9.24 53.03
C THR A 7 -60.86 -10.65 52.62
N SER A 8 -61.78 -11.63 52.45
CA SER A 8 -61.45 -12.97 51.99
C SER A 8 -60.99 -12.96 50.50
N LEU A 9 -61.56 -12.07 49.65
CA LEU A 9 -61.12 -11.93 48.26
C LEU A 9 -59.75 -11.32 48.17
N LEU A 10 -59.38 -10.36 49.05
CA LEU A 10 -58.06 -9.76 49.10
C LEU A 10 -56.97 -10.73 49.53
N TYR A 11 -57.29 -11.61 50.54
CA TYR A 11 -56.33 -12.67 50.95
C TYR A 11 -56.18 -13.76 49.90
N GLY A 12 -57.23 -14.13 49.18
CA GLY A 12 -57.16 -15.02 48.02
C GLY A 12 -56.32 -14.51 46.90
N LEU A 13 -56.44 -13.23 46.59
CA LEU A 13 -55.65 -12.56 45.57
C LEU A 13 -54.17 -12.48 45.98
N LEU A 14 -53.85 -12.25 47.25
CA LEU A 14 -52.48 -12.15 47.77
C LEU A 14 -51.76 -13.51 47.73
N ILE A 15 -52.50 -14.61 48.01
CA ILE A 15 -51.98 -16.01 47.96
C ILE A 15 -51.72 -16.41 46.51
N VAL A 16 -52.57 -16.03 45.55
CA VAL A 16 -52.33 -16.30 44.11
C VAL A 16 -51.18 -15.48 43.59
N LEU A 17 -51.00 -14.21 44.06
CA LEU A 17 -49.88 -13.38 43.65
C LEU A 17 -48.54 -13.87 44.22
N SER A 18 -48.53 -14.49 45.40
CA SER A 18 -47.29 -15.04 45.97
C SER A 18 -46.86 -16.37 45.32
N SER A 19 -47.77 -17.13 44.71
CA SER A 19 -47.42 -18.34 43.94
C SER A 19 -46.97 -18.08 42.53
N ALA A 20 -47.16 -16.83 42.02
CA ALA A 20 -46.73 -16.40 40.68
C ALA A 20 -45.33 -15.77 40.64
N LEU A 21 -44.62 -15.68 41.76
CA LEU A 21 -43.22 -15.27 41.75
C LEU A 21 -42.40 -16.36 41.04
N PRO A 22 -41.72 -16.05 39.91
CA PRO A 22 -40.85 -17.02 39.30
C PRO A 22 -39.77 -17.39 40.35
N GLN A 23 -39.68 -18.64 40.73
CA GLN A 23 -38.55 -19.16 41.48
C GLN A 23 -37.35 -19.01 40.53
N TRP A 24 -36.60 -17.98 40.76
CA TRP A 24 -35.28 -17.86 40.12
C TRP A 24 -34.47 -19.03 40.68
N ALA A 25 -34.41 -20.12 39.92
CA ALA A 25 -33.48 -21.18 40.18
C ALA A 25 -32.09 -20.56 40.05
N ALA A 26 -31.48 -20.20 41.18
CA ALA A 26 -30.10 -19.82 41.25
C ALA A 26 -29.31 -20.99 40.68
N ALA A 27 -28.80 -20.84 39.46
CA ALA A 27 -27.92 -21.82 38.85
C ALA A 27 -26.71 -21.96 39.78
N GLN A 28 -26.63 -23.06 40.52
CA GLN A 28 -25.53 -23.32 41.45
C GLN A 28 -24.26 -23.41 40.62
N SER A 29 -23.43 -22.38 40.72
CA SER A 29 -22.09 -22.42 40.15
C SER A 29 -21.27 -23.46 40.89
N ARG A 30 -20.67 -24.36 40.16
CA ARG A 30 -19.76 -25.37 40.68
C ARG A 30 -18.39 -25.28 40.07
N VAL A 31 -17.41 -25.83 40.73
CA VAL A 31 -16.04 -25.91 40.20
C VAL A 31 -15.93 -27.22 39.39
N VAL A 32 -15.50 -27.08 38.15
CA VAL A 32 -15.10 -28.19 37.27
C VAL A 32 -13.58 -28.13 37.14
N SER A 33 -12.94 -29.27 37.33
CA SER A 33 -11.50 -29.45 37.18
C SER A 33 -11.21 -30.55 36.15
N GLY A 34 -9.98 -30.62 35.67
CA GLY A 34 -9.55 -31.66 34.74
C GLY A 34 -8.13 -31.41 34.26
N THR A 35 -7.69 -32.22 33.33
CA THR A 35 -6.37 -32.12 32.74
C THR A 35 -6.50 -31.97 31.23
N VAL A 36 -5.77 -31.04 30.65
CA VAL A 36 -5.64 -30.90 29.20
C VAL A 36 -4.32 -31.54 28.76
N LYS A 37 -4.40 -32.49 27.83
CA LYS A 37 -3.26 -33.27 27.32
C LYS A 37 -3.12 -33.15 25.81
N ASP A 38 -1.94 -33.46 25.31
CA ASP A 38 -1.70 -33.68 23.87
C ASP A 38 -2.07 -35.14 23.49
N GLU A 39 -1.97 -35.48 22.21
CA GLU A 39 -2.16 -36.85 21.69
C GLU A 39 -1.18 -37.87 22.27
N LYS A 40 -0.04 -37.41 22.80
CA LYS A 40 1.01 -38.25 23.40
C LYS A 40 0.77 -38.45 24.90
N GLY A 41 -0.27 -37.82 25.45
CA GLY A 41 -0.61 -37.90 26.88
C GLY A 41 0.12 -36.93 27.78
N THR A 42 0.88 -35.99 27.24
CA THR A 42 1.62 -34.98 27.98
C THR A 42 0.70 -33.83 28.36
N GLY A 43 0.70 -33.38 29.61
CA GLY A 43 -0.07 -32.21 30.04
C GLY A 43 0.35 -30.93 29.34
N LEU A 44 -0.62 -30.18 28.81
CA LEU A 44 -0.38 -28.93 28.06
C LEU A 44 -0.53 -27.71 29.01
N PRO A 45 0.56 -26.99 29.32
CA PRO A 45 0.53 -25.76 30.11
C PRO A 45 0.04 -24.58 29.31
N GLY A 46 -0.70 -23.65 29.92
CA GLY A 46 -1.09 -22.40 29.32
C GLY A 46 -2.25 -22.49 28.32
N VAL A 47 -2.99 -23.59 28.29
CA VAL A 47 -4.21 -23.69 27.49
C VAL A 47 -5.24 -22.69 28.04
N THR A 48 -5.82 -21.89 27.19
CA THR A 48 -6.88 -20.94 27.53
C THR A 48 -8.22 -21.66 27.56
N ILE A 49 -8.94 -21.59 28.70
CA ILE A 49 -10.24 -22.19 28.91
C ILE A 49 -11.25 -21.10 29.17
N ILE A 50 -12.23 -20.90 28.28
CA ILE A 50 -13.24 -19.85 28.35
C ILE A 50 -14.62 -20.47 28.49
N VAL A 51 -15.46 -19.91 29.39
CA VAL A 51 -16.87 -20.23 29.46
C VAL A 51 -17.63 -19.42 28.42
N LYS A 52 -18.13 -20.07 27.37
CA LYS A 52 -18.86 -19.41 26.29
C LYS A 52 -20.04 -18.58 26.80
N GLY A 53 -20.14 -17.34 26.32
CA GLY A 53 -21.24 -16.45 26.72
C GLY A 53 -21.02 -15.69 28.04
N THR A 54 -19.88 -15.89 28.70
CA THR A 54 -19.50 -15.16 29.92
C THR A 54 -18.10 -14.56 29.80
N ALA A 55 -17.75 -13.65 30.71
CA ALA A 55 -16.38 -13.15 30.82
C ALA A 55 -15.47 -14.06 31.70
N GLY A 56 -15.93 -15.23 32.07
CA GLY A 56 -15.22 -16.17 32.94
C GLY A 56 -14.31 -17.11 32.16
N GLY A 57 -13.12 -17.34 32.69
CA GLY A 57 -12.16 -18.29 32.12
C GLY A 57 -10.99 -18.54 33.05
N THR A 58 -10.13 -19.49 32.67
CA THR A 58 -8.89 -19.84 33.38
C THR A 58 -7.83 -20.32 32.37
N THR A 59 -6.61 -20.56 32.86
CA THR A 59 -5.56 -21.19 32.06
C THR A 59 -5.06 -22.46 32.76
N SER A 60 -4.62 -23.46 31.96
CA SER A 60 -4.04 -24.67 32.53
C SER A 60 -2.67 -24.40 33.16
N MET A 61 -2.38 -25.13 34.24
CA MET A 61 -1.13 -25.07 34.98
C MET A 61 0.00 -25.86 34.26
N ALA A 62 1.19 -25.87 34.84
CA ALA A 62 2.39 -26.47 34.23
C ALA A 62 2.24 -28.00 33.96
N ASP A 63 1.38 -28.69 34.66
CA ASP A 63 1.04 -30.11 34.51
C ASP A 63 -0.21 -30.36 33.64
N GLY A 64 -0.76 -29.28 33.03
CA GLY A 64 -2.00 -29.34 32.25
C GLY A 64 -3.28 -29.33 33.09
N GLN A 65 -3.21 -29.26 34.39
CA GLN A 65 -4.42 -29.21 35.26
C GLN A 65 -5.08 -27.84 35.18
N TYR A 66 -6.42 -27.83 35.27
CA TYR A 66 -7.21 -26.59 35.29
C TYR A 66 -8.38 -26.71 36.26
N SER A 67 -8.89 -25.56 36.68
CA SER A 67 -10.08 -25.45 37.53
C SER A 67 -10.83 -24.19 37.16
N VAL A 68 -12.13 -24.32 36.85
CA VAL A 68 -13.00 -23.23 36.40
C VAL A 68 -14.37 -23.31 37.06
N LYS A 69 -14.95 -22.16 37.39
CA LYS A 69 -16.33 -22.07 37.91
C LYS A 69 -17.31 -22.04 36.74
N VAL A 70 -18.27 -22.94 36.71
CA VAL A 70 -19.26 -23.07 35.65
C VAL A 70 -20.64 -23.35 36.24
N SER A 71 -21.68 -23.09 35.47
CA SER A 71 -23.05 -23.50 35.74
C SER A 71 -23.40 -24.74 34.91
N ALA A 72 -24.39 -25.49 35.35
CA ALA A 72 -24.85 -26.66 34.60
C ALA A 72 -25.40 -26.24 33.23
N GLY A 73 -24.85 -26.82 32.16
CA GLY A 73 -25.23 -26.52 30.78
C GLY A 73 -24.29 -25.56 30.05
N ASP A 74 -23.31 -24.97 30.76
CA ASP A 74 -22.29 -24.09 30.13
C ASP A 74 -21.42 -24.88 29.15
N GLU A 75 -20.88 -24.17 28.15
CA GLU A 75 -19.90 -24.69 27.20
C GLU A 75 -18.53 -24.13 27.51
N LEU A 76 -17.56 -25.03 27.69
CA LEU A 76 -16.15 -24.66 27.81
C LEU A 76 -15.44 -24.77 26.46
N GLU A 77 -14.76 -23.72 26.05
CA GLU A 77 -13.90 -23.71 24.89
C GLU A 77 -12.44 -23.74 25.33
N PHE A 78 -11.71 -24.75 24.85
CA PHE A 78 -10.30 -24.96 25.09
C PHE A 78 -9.54 -24.55 23.87
N SER A 79 -8.59 -23.60 23.98
CA SER A 79 -7.77 -23.11 22.88
C SER A 79 -6.31 -23.01 23.28
N PHE A 80 -5.43 -23.46 22.39
CA PHE A 80 -3.98 -23.38 22.58
C PHE A 80 -3.29 -23.19 21.22
N ILE A 81 -2.21 -22.43 21.19
CA ILE A 81 -1.46 -22.16 19.95
C ILE A 81 -0.88 -23.46 19.41
N GLY A 82 -1.20 -23.80 18.17
CA GLY A 82 -0.75 -25.05 17.53
C GLY A 82 -1.69 -26.23 17.69
N TYR A 83 -2.86 -26.05 18.34
CA TYR A 83 -3.85 -27.11 18.56
C TYR A 83 -5.24 -26.69 18.09
N ALA A 84 -6.03 -27.67 17.68
CA ALA A 84 -7.43 -27.44 17.30
C ALA A 84 -8.27 -27.08 18.55
N SER A 85 -9.00 -25.96 18.47
CA SER A 85 -9.90 -25.57 19.56
C SER A 85 -11.04 -26.59 19.72
N GLN A 86 -11.31 -27.00 20.96
CA GLN A 86 -12.37 -27.97 21.28
C GLN A 86 -13.38 -27.33 22.21
N THR A 87 -14.67 -27.52 21.91
CA THR A 87 -15.77 -27.06 22.77
C THR A 87 -16.45 -28.27 23.43
N VAL A 88 -16.64 -28.22 24.75
CA VAL A 88 -17.26 -29.27 25.52
C VAL A 88 -18.40 -28.71 26.36
N ARG A 89 -19.57 -29.29 26.26
CA ARG A 89 -20.72 -28.92 27.07
C ARG A 89 -20.66 -29.61 28.43
N ILE A 90 -20.76 -28.84 29.50
CA ILE A 90 -20.64 -29.31 30.86
C ILE A 90 -21.98 -29.89 31.35
N GLY A 91 -22.02 -31.18 31.52
CA GLY A 91 -23.15 -31.92 32.10
C GLY A 91 -23.11 -31.97 33.64
N ALA A 92 -23.35 -33.14 34.24
CA ALA A 92 -23.28 -33.35 35.69
C ALA A 92 -21.85 -33.65 36.21
N GLN A 93 -20.88 -33.80 35.35
CA GLN A 93 -19.49 -34.18 35.65
C GLN A 93 -18.75 -33.05 36.36
N SER A 94 -17.95 -33.37 37.38
CA SER A 94 -17.06 -32.46 38.11
C SER A 94 -15.60 -32.52 37.61
N VAL A 95 -15.26 -33.57 36.84
CA VAL A 95 -13.94 -33.74 36.23
C VAL A 95 -14.11 -33.92 34.73
N VAL A 96 -13.39 -33.12 33.94
CA VAL A 96 -13.44 -33.16 32.47
C VAL A 96 -12.02 -33.13 31.95
N ASP A 97 -11.50 -34.26 31.49
CA ASP A 97 -10.20 -34.38 30.86
C ASP A 97 -10.34 -34.19 29.34
N ILE A 98 -9.44 -33.43 28.74
CA ILE A 98 -9.48 -33.09 27.34
C ILE A 98 -8.17 -33.43 26.67
N THR A 99 -8.22 -34.04 25.48
CA THR A 99 -7.07 -34.24 24.62
C THR A 99 -7.20 -33.32 23.42
N LEU A 100 -6.30 -32.30 23.30
CA LEU A 100 -6.24 -31.44 22.15
C LEU A 100 -5.44 -32.09 21.03
N GLN A 101 -5.95 -32.03 19.82
CA GLN A 101 -5.29 -32.51 18.64
C GLN A 101 -4.32 -31.43 18.10
N GLU A 102 -3.10 -31.84 17.81
CA GLU A 102 -2.11 -30.99 17.21
C GLU A 102 -2.61 -30.53 15.83
N GLN A 103 -3.00 -29.28 15.74
CA GLN A 103 -3.35 -28.67 14.48
C GLN A 103 -2.06 -28.10 13.92
N SER A 104 -1.46 -28.81 12.97
CA SER A 104 -0.41 -28.23 12.13
C SER A 104 -0.96 -26.94 11.54
N LEU A 105 -0.52 -25.78 12.06
CA LEU A 105 -0.77 -24.45 11.52
C LEU A 105 0.07 -24.26 10.23
N LEU A 106 0.22 -25.30 9.43
CA LEU A 106 0.38 -25.11 8.01
C LEU A 106 -0.96 -24.59 7.54
N ALA A 107 -1.19 -23.28 7.70
CA ALA A 107 -2.18 -22.59 6.89
C ALA A 107 -1.91 -23.10 5.47
N GLU A 108 -2.82 -23.91 4.94
CA GLU A 108 -2.68 -24.47 3.59
C GLU A 108 -2.54 -23.26 2.68
N GLU A 109 -1.29 -22.96 2.29
CA GLU A 109 -0.99 -21.84 1.42
C GLU A 109 -1.58 -22.20 0.06
N VAL A 110 -2.72 -21.61 -0.21
CA VAL A 110 -3.51 -21.86 -1.41
C VAL A 110 -3.05 -20.87 -2.46
N VAL A 111 -2.63 -21.37 -3.59
CA VAL A 111 -2.21 -20.57 -4.74
C VAL A 111 -3.35 -20.54 -5.77
N VAL A 112 -3.72 -19.35 -6.20
CA VAL A 112 -4.65 -19.19 -7.32
C VAL A 112 -3.88 -19.43 -8.61
N THR A 113 -4.25 -20.49 -9.33
CA THR A 113 -3.71 -20.83 -10.65
C THR A 113 -4.83 -20.63 -11.67
N ALA A 114 -4.58 -19.89 -12.73
CA ALA A 114 -5.48 -19.66 -13.87
C ALA A 114 -6.99 -19.63 -13.52
N TYR A 115 -7.66 -20.79 -13.56
CA TYR A 115 -9.10 -20.94 -13.27
C TYR A 115 -9.37 -21.81 -12.04
N ALA A 116 -8.35 -22.19 -11.26
CA ALA A 116 -8.50 -23.08 -10.12
C ALA A 116 -7.68 -22.60 -8.92
N VAL A 117 -8.22 -22.85 -7.75
CA VAL A 117 -7.51 -22.67 -6.48
C VAL A 117 -6.84 -24.00 -6.15
N GLN A 118 -5.50 -24.05 -6.14
CA GLN A 118 -4.75 -25.26 -5.83
C GLN A 118 -3.88 -25.07 -4.58
N LYS A 119 -3.62 -26.15 -3.85
CA LYS A 119 -2.65 -26.14 -2.76
C LYS A 119 -1.26 -25.92 -3.33
N LYS A 120 -0.47 -25.02 -2.75
CA LYS A 120 0.90 -24.69 -3.19
C LYS A 120 1.77 -25.93 -3.39
N VAL A 121 1.58 -26.94 -2.55
CA VAL A 121 2.31 -28.23 -2.62
C VAL A 121 2.04 -28.99 -3.92
N ASN A 122 0.89 -28.78 -4.55
CA ASN A 122 0.46 -29.48 -5.78
C ASN A 122 0.86 -28.73 -7.05
N VAL A 123 1.45 -27.55 -6.94
CA VAL A 123 1.83 -26.73 -8.09
C VAL A 123 3.27 -27.04 -8.49
N THR A 124 3.44 -27.65 -9.65
CA THR A 124 4.75 -28.00 -10.22
C THR A 124 5.45 -26.83 -10.90
N GLY A 125 4.74 -25.73 -11.21
CA GLY A 125 5.27 -24.52 -11.83
C GLY A 125 5.91 -23.56 -10.84
N SER A 126 6.87 -22.72 -11.31
CA SER A 126 7.48 -21.66 -10.51
C SER A 126 6.51 -20.50 -10.35
N ILE A 127 5.73 -20.51 -9.28
CA ILE A 127 4.79 -19.45 -8.91
C ILE A 127 5.35 -18.69 -7.71
N SER A 128 5.38 -17.36 -7.79
CA SER A 128 5.60 -16.50 -6.63
C SER A 128 4.29 -15.90 -6.18
N GLN A 129 4.07 -15.88 -4.87
CA GLN A 129 2.88 -15.30 -4.28
C GLN A 129 3.28 -14.20 -3.30
N VAL A 130 2.55 -13.08 -3.35
CA VAL A 130 2.65 -11.97 -2.40
C VAL A 130 1.29 -11.82 -1.74
N LYS A 131 1.25 -11.83 -0.43
CA LYS A 131 0.02 -11.63 0.34
C LYS A 131 -0.38 -10.16 0.35
N GLY A 132 -1.67 -9.87 0.42
CA GLY A 132 -2.14 -8.49 0.54
C GLY A 132 -1.59 -7.77 1.78
N THR A 133 -1.33 -8.50 2.88
CA THR A 133 -0.68 -7.95 4.08
C THR A 133 0.72 -7.40 3.81
N ASP A 134 1.49 -8.07 2.95
CA ASP A 134 2.86 -7.67 2.63
C ASP A 134 2.87 -6.44 1.70
N LEU A 135 1.85 -6.32 0.83
CA LEU A 135 1.65 -5.13 0.00
C LEU A 135 1.28 -3.91 0.85
N VAL A 136 0.40 -4.08 1.84
CA VAL A 136 0.00 -2.99 2.76
C VAL A 136 1.15 -2.53 3.64
N ALA A 137 2.06 -3.44 4.02
CA ALA A 137 3.25 -3.12 4.81
C ALA A 137 4.24 -2.20 4.06
N THR A 138 4.13 -2.14 2.73
CA THR A 138 4.98 -1.27 1.88
C THR A 138 4.13 -0.11 1.37
N PRO A 139 4.16 1.07 2.00
CA PRO A 139 3.29 2.20 1.66
C PRO A 139 3.77 2.92 0.39
N VAL A 140 3.59 2.29 -0.77
CA VAL A 140 3.91 2.82 -2.09
C VAL A 140 2.64 3.24 -2.83
N ALA A 141 2.78 4.22 -3.74
CA ALA A 141 1.67 4.73 -4.52
C ALA A 141 1.08 3.70 -5.49
N ASN A 142 1.92 2.83 -6.04
CA ASN A 142 1.59 1.89 -7.12
C ASN A 142 1.92 0.45 -6.73
N ILE A 143 1.05 -0.48 -7.08
CA ILE A 143 1.24 -1.91 -6.83
C ILE A 143 2.49 -2.45 -7.55
N SER A 144 2.80 -1.93 -8.74
CA SER A 144 4.01 -2.31 -9.48
C SER A 144 5.29 -2.10 -8.66
N ASN A 145 5.37 -0.99 -7.92
CA ASN A 145 6.53 -0.69 -7.07
C ASN A 145 6.60 -1.64 -5.87
N ALA A 146 5.45 -2.06 -5.31
CA ALA A 146 5.40 -3.03 -4.23
C ALA A 146 5.83 -4.45 -4.65
N LEU A 147 5.62 -4.82 -5.91
CA LEU A 147 6.02 -6.13 -6.44
C LEU A 147 7.53 -6.24 -6.66
N ILE A 148 8.20 -5.14 -6.96
CA ILE A 148 9.66 -5.11 -7.15
C ILE A 148 10.33 -5.35 -5.79
N GLY A 149 11.24 -6.31 -5.74
CA GLY A 149 11.95 -6.70 -4.50
C GLY A 149 11.19 -7.70 -3.64
N ASN A 150 9.83 -7.71 -3.66
CA ASN A 150 9.03 -8.67 -2.90
C ASN A 150 8.71 -9.95 -3.70
N THR A 151 8.93 -9.95 -5.02
CA THR A 151 8.59 -11.06 -5.88
C THR A 151 9.84 -11.56 -6.63
N PRO A 152 10.41 -12.72 -6.27
CA PRO A 152 11.57 -13.27 -6.99
C PRO A 152 11.27 -13.47 -8.48
N GLY A 153 12.18 -12.99 -9.35
CA GLY A 153 12.05 -13.07 -10.82
C GLY A 153 11.17 -12.00 -11.45
N VAL A 154 10.70 -11.04 -10.66
CA VAL A 154 10.08 -9.80 -11.15
C VAL A 154 11.13 -8.70 -11.06
N SER A 155 11.39 -8.04 -12.18
CA SER A 155 12.23 -6.85 -12.27
C SER A 155 11.38 -5.68 -12.76
N GLY A 156 11.78 -4.49 -12.42
CA GLY A 156 11.08 -3.29 -12.88
C GLY A 156 11.97 -2.07 -12.87
N LEU A 157 11.61 -1.11 -13.70
CA LEU A 157 12.27 0.19 -13.78
C LEU A 157 11.23 1.28 -13.57
N GLN A 158 11.44 2.05 -12.52
CA GLN A 158 10.70 3.29 -12.30
C GLN A 158 11.43 4.43 -13.03
N THR A 159 10.80 5.01 -14.03
CA THR A 159 11.41 6.05 -14.88
C THR A 159 11.20 7.46 -14.34
N SER A 160 10.18 7.65 -13.50
CA SER A 160 9.84 8.93 -12.89
C SER A 160 9.54 8.79 -11.40
N GLY A 161 9.85 9.81 -10.62
CA GLY A 161 9.39 9.95 -9.22
C GLY A 161 8.22 10.92 -9.07
N GLU A 162 7.70 11.45 -10.18
CA GLU A 162 6.62 12.43 -10.16
C GLU A 162 5.30 11.79 -9.70
N PRO A 163 4.57 12.41 -8.77
CA PRO A 163 3.27 11.91 -8.32
C PRO A 163 2.31 11.64 -9.48
N GLY A 164 1.69 10.46 -9.47
CA GLY A 164 0.80 10.00 -10.55
C GLY A 164 1.52 9.39 -11.77
N HIS A 165 2.81 9.64 -11.95
CA HIS A 165 3.64 9.10 -13.05
C HIS A 165 4.81 8.24 -12.56
N ASN A 166 4.78 7.81 -11.30
CA ASN A 166 5.84 7.06 -10.63
C ASN A 166 5.63 5.54 -10.63
N ALA A 167 4.80 5.01 -11.53
CA ALA A 167 4.61 3.59 -11.70
C ALA A 167 5.85 2.93 -12.33
N ALA A 168 6.18 1.72 -11.90
CA ALA A 168 7.25 0.97 -12.50
C ALA A 168 6.77 0.11 -13.67
N ASN A 169 7.60 0.04 -14.71
CA ASN A 169 7.45 -0.92 -15.79
C ASN A 169 7.97 -2.28 -15.35
N ILE A 170 7.07 -3.24 -15.14
CA ILE A 170 7.40 -4.58 -14.65
C ILE A 170 7.74 -5.51 -15.80
N ARG A 171 8.73 -6.40 -15.57
CA ARG A 171 9.10 -7.53 -16.44
C ARG A 171 9.28 -8.78 -15.62
N ILE A 172 8.85 -9.93 -16.17
CA ILE A 172 9.01 -11.24 -15.54
C ILE A 172 10.05 -12.03 -16.33
N ARG A 173 11.19 -12.36 -15.70
CA ARG A 173 12.31 -13.12 -16.28
C ARG A 173 12.89 -12.54 -17.59
N GLY A 174 12.66 -11.25 -17.88
CA GLY A 174 13.20 -10.58 -19.07
C GLY A 174 12.18 -10.38 -20.19
N ILE A 175 12.66 -10.28 -21.42
CA ILE A 175 11.87 -10.05 -22.64
C ILE A 175 11.79 -11.34 -23.42
N SER A 176 10.59 -11.87 -23.60
CA SER A 176 10.36 -13.13 -24.31
C SER A 176 9.70 -12.94 -25.69
N THR A 177 9.19 -11.74 -25.96
CA THR A 177 8.46 -11.43 -27.21
C THR A 177 9.06 -10.24 -27.93
N TYR A 178 8.90 -10.22 -29.24
CA TYR A 178 9.24 -9.06 -30.06
C TYR A 178 8.10 -8.03 -29.94
N GLY A 179 8.39 -6.86 -29.43
CA GLY A 179 7.40 -5.79 -29.20
C GLY A 179 7.13 -5.53 -27.72
N SER A 180 5.92 -5.83 -27.23
CA SER A 180 5.58 -5.60 -25.83
C SER A 180 6.20 -6.64 -24.91
N ALA A 181 6.90 -6.20 -23.88
CA ALA A 181 7.47 -7.06 -22.84
C ALA A 181 6.60 -7.07 -21.54
N SER A 182 5.41 -6.47 -21.59
CA SER A 182 4.51 -6.38 -20.45
C SER A 182 3.88 -7.75 -20.14
N PRO A 183 3.76 -8.14 -18.86
CA PRO A 183 3.06 -9.34 -18.46
C PRO A 183 1.54 -9.19 -18.67
N LEU A 184 0.84 -10.32 -18.86
CA LEU A 184 -0.62 -10.34 -18.82
C LEU A 184 -1.10 -10.13 -17.38
N ILE A 185 -2.09 -9.28 -17.19
CA ILE A 185 -2.73 -9.03 -15.90
C ILE A 185 -4.13 -9.60 -15.90
N VAL A 186 -4.45 -10.38 -14.85
CA VAL A 186 -5.74 -11.00 -14.64
C VAL A 186 -6.25 -10.60 -13.27
N ILE A 187 -7.40 -9.94 -13.20
CA ILE A 187 -8.02 -9.49 -11.96
C ILE A 187 -9.30 -10.29 -11.72
N ASP A 188 -9.36 -11.05 -10.63
CA ASP A 188 -10.47 -11.92 -10.27
C ASP A 188 -10.92 -12.85 -11.42
N GLY A 189 -9.98 -13.35 -12.23
CA GLY A 189 -10.23 -14.23 -13.37
C GLY A 189 -10.55 -13.52 -14.68
N VAL A 190 -10.60 -12.19 -14.70
CA VAL A 190 -10.83 -11.38 -15.92
C VAL A 190 -9.50 -10.87 -16.44
N GLU A 191 -9.16 -11.23 -17.68
CA GLU A 191 -7.97 -10.73 -18.35
C GLU A 191 -8.13 -9.26 -18.73
N GLN A 192 -7.16 -8.44 -18.37
CA GLN A 192 -7.19 -7.01 -18.68
C GLN A 192 -6.66 -6.72 -20.09
N PRO A 193 -7.20 -5.71 -20.79
CA PRO A 193 -6.67 -5.28 -22.09
C PRO A 193 -5.21 -4.85 -21.95
N SER A 194 -4.32 -5.28 -22.85
CA SER A 194 -2.86 -5.12 -22.76
C SER A 194 -2.41 -3.66 -22.60
N GLU A 195 -3.10 -2.72 -23.25
CA GLU A 195 -2.76 -1.29 -23.20
C GLU A 195 -3.06 -0.63 -21.85
N GLN A 196 -4.08 -1.13 -21.15
CA GLN A 196 -4.55 -0.56 -19.89
C GLN A 196 -4.19 -1.40 -18.67
N ALA A 197 -3.71 -2.63 -18.88
CA ALA A 197 -3.50 -3.61 -17.82
C ALA A 197 -2.62 -3.12 -16.67
N MET A 198 -1.49 -2.48 -16.98
CA MET A 198 -0.60 -1.93 -15.96
C MET A 198 -1.20 -0.73 -15.24
N SER A 199 -1.96 0.10 -15.94
CA SER A 199 -2.69 1.21 -15.35
C SER A 199 -3.75 0.71 -14.37
N GLU A 200 -4.52 -0.30 -14.76
CA GLU A 200 -5.53 -0.93 -13.90
C GLU A 200 -4.92 -1.55 -12.64
N LEU A 201 -3.78 -2.26 -12.77
CA LEU A 201 -3.05 -2.81 -11.62
C LEU A 201 -2.59 -1.71 -10.67
N ASN A 202 -1.98 -0.64 -11.21
CA ASN A 202 -1.43 0.46 -10.41
C ASN A 202 -2.52 1.35 -9.78
N ALA A 203 -3.70 1.29 -10.35
CA ALA A 203 -4.86 2.01 -9.87
C ALA A 203 -5.51 1.38 -8.63
N MET A 204 -5.28 0.07 -8.41
CA MET A 204 -5.82 -0.64 -7.26
C MET A 204 -5.18 -0.16 -5.94
N ASP A 205 -5.96 -0.22 -4.86
CA ASP A 205 -5.46 -0.04 -3.51
C ASP A 205 -4.96 -1.37 -2.94
N ALA A 206 -3.80 -1.37 -2.26
CA ALA A 206 -3.24 -2.56 -1.63
C ALA A 206 -4.20 -3.21 -0.62
N ASN A 207 -5.05 -2.41 0.04
CA ASN A 207 -6.04 -2.91 1.00
C ASN A 207 -7.22 -3.64 0.34
N GLU A 208 -7.43 -3.51 -0.97
CA GLU A 208 -8.44 -4.25 -1.73
C GLU A 208 -7.94 -5.63 -2.18
N ILE A 209 -6.63 -5.86 -2.12
CA ILE A 209 -5.99 -7.06 -2.63
C ILE A 209 -5.86 -8.09 -1.51
N GLN A 210 -6.30 -9.33 -1.79
CA GLN A 210 -6.07 -10.48 -0.95
C GLN A 210 -4.69 -11.07 -1.18
N GLY A 211 -4.27 -11.15 -2.45
CA GLY A 211 -2.95 -11.63 -2.84
C GLY A 211 -2.71 -11.51 -4.33
N ILE A 212 -1.44 -11.56 -4.70
CA ILE A 212 -0.98 -11.54 -6.09
C ILE A 212 -0.15 -12.78 -6.34
N SER A 213 -0.51 -13.54 -7.38
CA SER A 213 0.24 -14.71 -7.85
C SER A 213 0.92 -14.38 -9.19
N VAL A 214 2.22 -14.60 -9.27
CA VAL A 214 3.00 -14.35 -10.49
C VAL A 214 3.42 -15.69 -11.11
N LEU A 215 2.84 -15.99 -12.27
CA LEU A 215 3.16 -17.17 -13.08
C LEU A 215 4.35 -16.84 -13.98
N LYS A 216 5.42 -17.59 -13.84
CA LYS A 216 6.71 -17.29 -14.51
C LYS A 216 7.13 -18.33 -15.54
N ASP A 217 6.59 -19.54 -15.45
CA ASP A 217 6.96 -20.65 -16.32
C ASP A 217 5.93 -20.89 -17.40
N ALA A 218 6.38 -21.36 -18.56
CA ALA A 218 5.50 -21.70 -19.69
C ALA A 218 4.43 -22.73 -19.32
N SER A 219 4.74 -23.70 -18.45
CA SER A 219 3.77 -24.69 -17.96
C SER A 219 2.61 -24.06 -17.18
N SER A 220 2.91 -23.07 -16.33
CA SER A 220 1.89 -22.37 -15.53
C SER A 220 1.11 -21.33 -16.36
N THR A 221 1.72 -20.74 -17.40
CA THR A 221 1.10 -19.72 -18.25
C THR A 221 0.41 -20.29 -19.49
N ALA A 222 0.56 -21.59 -19.79
CA ALA A 222 0.02 -22.25 -21.00
C ALA A 222 -1.49 -22.04 -21.18
N VAL A 223 -2.26 -21.96 -20.09
CA VAL A 223 -3.71 -21.73 -20.12
C VAL A 223 -4.09 -20.39 -20.75
N TYR A 224 -3.19 -19.40 -20.68
CA TYR A 224 -3.37 -18.06 -21.25
C TYR A 224 -2.84 -17.93 -22.68
N GLY A 225 -2.33 -19.05 -23.25
CA GLY A 225 -1.80 -19.09 -24.61
C GLY A 225 -0.67 -18.08 -24.85
N ILE A 226 -0.65 -17.52 -26.07
CA ILE A 226 0.40 -16.58 -26.49
C ILE A 226 0.46 -15.31 -25.62
N ARG A 227 -0.66 -14.87 -25.03
CA ARG A 227 -0.69 -13.70 -24.16
C ARG A 227 0.05 -13.88 -22.85
N GLY A 228 0.22 -15.13 -22.42
CA GLY A 228 0.99 -15.50 -21.24
C GLY A 228 2.50 -15.59 -21.45
N ALA A 229 3.01 -15.34 -22.67
CA ALA A 229 4.43 -15.54 -23.02
C ALA A 229 5.41 -14.71 -22.17
N ASN A 230 5.02 -13.49 -21.76
CA ASN A 230 5.82 -12.62 -20.89
C ASN A 230 5.51 -12.81 -19.40
N GLY A 231 4.86 -13.92 -19.02
CA GLY A 231 4.37 -14.18 -17.68
C GLY A 231 2.98 -13.60 -17.41
N VAL A 232 2.36 -14.04 -16.32
CA VAL A 232 1.01 -13.64 -15.92
C VAL A 232 1.01 -13.20 -14.48
N ILE A 233 0.39 -12.06 -14.20
CA ILE A 233 0.13 -11.53 -12.86
C ILE A 233 -1.36 -11.72 -12.56
N ILE A 234 -1.68 -12.59 -11.61
CA ILE A 234 -3.04 -12.84 -11.16
C ILE A 234 -3.27 -12.10 -9.86
N VAL A 235 -4.22 -11.18 -9.87
CA VAL A 235 -4.65 -10.41 -8.71
C VAL A 235 -5.96 -10.99 -8.20
N THR A 236 -5.97 -11.37 -6.93
CA THR A 236 -7.18 -11.79 -6.22
C THR A 236 -7.59 -10.70 -5.25
N THR A 237 -8.83 -10.21 -5.37
CA THR A 237 -9.35 -9.18 -4.49
C THR A 237 -9.96 -9.76 -3.22
N ARG A 238 -10.03 -8.95 -2.17
CA ARG A 238 -10.62 -9.36 -0.90
C ARG A 238 -12.11 -9.61 -1.03
N ARG A 239 -12.58 -10.63 -0.33
CA ARG A 239 -13.97 -11.05 -0.29
C ARG A 239 -14.50 -11.04 1.13
N GLY A 240 -15.82 -10.98 1.28
CA GLY A 240 -16.47 -11.11 2.57
C GLY A 240 -16.37 -12.53 3.12
N ASN A 241 -16.33 -12.65 4.44
CA ASN A 241 -16.36 -13.91 5.17
C ASN A 241 -17.69 -14.07 5.88
N THR A 242 -18.05 -15.31 6.21
CA THR A 242 -19.21 -15.59 7.05
C THR A 242 -18.90 -15.15 8.48
N GLY A 243 -19.75 -14.31 9.06
CA GLY A 243 -19.57 -13.80 10.42
C GLY A 243 -20.14 -12.39 10.57
N ALA A 244 -19.99 -11.84 11.78
CA ALA A 244 -20.36 -10.48 12.08
C ALA A 244 -19.56 -9.50 11.20
N PRO A 245 -20.12 -8.33 10.85
CA PRO A 245 -19.42 -7.30 10.12
C PRO A 245 -18.13 -6.87 10.84
N THR A 246 -17.02 -6.86 10.13
CA THR A 246 -15.76 -6.30 10.59
C THR A 246 -15.47 -5.01 9.85
N VAL A 247 -15.18 -3.96 10.59
CA VAL A 247 -14.79 -2.64 10.05
C VAL A 247 -13.31 -2.45 10.32
N ASN A 248 -12.55 -2.21 9.26
CA ASN A 248 -11.12 -1.90 9.36
C ASN A 248 -10.89 -0.49 8.82
N PHE A 249 -10.25 0.33 9.64
CA PHE A 249 -9.77 1.66 9.27
C PHE A 249 -8.25 1.68 9.39
N SER A 250 -7.58 2.21 8.36
CA SER A 250 -6.15 2.44 8.40
C SER A 250 -5.81 3.81 7.82
N MET A 251 -4.83 4.48 8.43
CA MET A 251 -4.28 5.74 7.97
C MET A 251 -2.77 5.69 8.06
N ASN A 252 -2.11 5.96 6.94
CA ASN A 252 -0.66 6.07 6.84
C ASN A 252 -0.31 7.49 6.41
N TYR A 253 0.60 8.12 7.15
CA TYR A 253 1.16 9.42 6.80
C TYR A 253 2.68 9.33 6.80
N GLY A 254 3.31 9.85 5.76
CA GLY A 254 4.74 9.79 5.59
C GLY A 254 5.26 10.88 4.67
N PHE A 255 6.55 10.80 4.38
CA PHE A 255 7.22 11.73 3.46
C PHE A 255 8.00 10.95 2.43
N THR A 256 7.88 11.36 1.18
CA THR A 256 8.75 10.93 0.10
C THR A 256 9.87 11.96 -0.08
N ARG A 257 11.04 11.48 -0.46
CA ARG A 257 12.17 12.36 -0.79
C ARG A 257 13.04 11.71 -1.86
N ALA A 258 13.76 12.53 -2.61
CA ALA A 258 14.74 12.01 -3.54
C ALA A 258 15.84 11.24 -2.77
N SER A 259 16.14 10.03 -3.23
CA SER A 259 17.19 9.18 -2.64
C SER A 259 18.58 9.75 -2.88
N ASN A 260 18.77 10.41 -4.00
CA ASN A 260 20.05 11.03 -4.39
C ASN A 260 19.79 12.32 -5.17
N PHE A 261 20.27 13.44 -4.63
CA PHE A 261 20.40 14.67 -5.38
C PHE A 261 21.82 14.76 -5.92
N GLN A 262 21.97 14.90 -7.22
CA GLN A 262 23.27 15.27 -7.78
C GLN A 262 23.64 16.65 -7.23
N LYS A 263 24.81 16.74 -6.64
CA LYS A 263 25.35 18.03 -6.20
C LYS A 263 25.71 18.83 -7.47
N GLY A 264 25.05 19.96 -7.64
CA GLY A 264 25.41 20.89 -8.70
C GLY A 264 26.84 21.40 -8.54
N THR A 265 27.51 21.72 -9.65
CA THR A 265 28.78 22.44 -9.64
C THR A 265 28.56 23.87 -9.15
N SER A 266 29.53 24.41 -8.41
CA SER A 266 29.51 25.84 -8.11
C SER A 266 29.67 26.68 -9.39
N SER A 267 29.19 27.92 -9.37
CA SER A 267 29.35 28.83 -10.53
C SER A 267 30.81 29.01 -10.93
N TYR A 268 31.74 28.99 -9.98
CA TYR A 268 33.18 28.99 -10.21
C TYR A 268 33.68 27.74 -10.94
N GLU A 269 33.31 26.55 -10.46
CA GLU A 269 33.67 25.28 -11.12
C GLU A 269 33.06 25.18 -12.51
N TYR A 270 31.81 25.63 -12.69
CA TYR A 270 31.17 25.70 -14.00
C TYR A 270 31.95 26.60 -14.96
N ALA A 271 32.38 27.79 -14.52
CA ALA A 271 33.15 28.70 -15.33
C ALA A 271 34.50 28.10 -15.75
N LEU A 272 35.19 27.40 -14.84
CA LEU A 272 36.43 26.67 -15.15
C LEU A 272 36.22 25.57 -16.19
N LEU A 273 35.23 24.69 -15.96
CA LEU A 273 34.93 23.59 -16.87
C LEU A 273 34.49 24.08 -18.23
N ARG A 274 33.72 25.16 -18.29
CA ARG A 274 33.34 25.80 -19.55
C ARG A 274 34.55 26.33 -20.31
N ASN A 275 35.44 27.01 -19.62
CA ASN A 275 36.70 27.51 -20.27
C ASN A 275 37.52 26.33 -20.81
N GLU A 276 37.62 25.23 -20.09
CA GLU A 276 38.30 24.02 -20.53
C GLU A 276 37.63 23.40 -21.76
N ALA A 277 36.30 23.25 -21.71
CA ALA A 277 35.53 22.71 -22.84
C ALA A 277 35.73 23.51 -24.11
N ILE A 278 35.66 24.86 -24.04
CA ILE A 278 35.87 25.75 -25.18
C ILE A 278 37.29 25.61 -25.72
N ARG A 279 38.33 25.56 -24.86
CA ARG A 279 39.71 25.37 -25.28
C ARG A 279 39.93 24.00 -25.95
N ASN A 280 39.29 22.96 -25.49
CA ASN A 280 39.36 21.63 -26.09
C ASN A 280 38.65 21.57 -27.44
N GLU A 281 37.51 22.25 -27.57
CA GLU A 281 36.79 22.39 -28.83
C GLU A 281 37.65 23.14 -29.86
N GLN A 282 38.26 24.29 -29.50
CA GLN A 282 39.17 25.04 -30.35
C GLN A 282 40.38 24.23 -30.81
N ARG A 283 40.91 23.33 -29.96
CA ARG A 283 42.01 22.42 -30.32
C ARG A 283 41.59 21.32 -31.29
N SER A 284 40.36 20.79 -31.10
CA SER A 284 39.86 19.67 -31.89
C SER A 284 39.40 20.08 -33.29
N PHE A 285 38.90 21.29 -33.44
CA PHE A 285 38.32 21.83 -34.67
C PHE A 285 39.15 23.01 -35.23
N ALA A 286 40.49 22.88 -35.19
CA ALA A 286 41.38 23.90 -35.74
C ALA A 286 41.08 24.11 -37.24
N GLY A 287 40.35 25.18 -37.58
CA GLY A 287 39.95 25.54 -38.95
C GLY A 287 38.44 25.67 -39.21
N THR A 288 37.59 25.32 -38.25
CA THR A 288 36.14 25.60 -38.30
C THR A 288 35.77 26.71 -37.34
N GLU A 289 34.73 27.50 -37.69
CA GLU A 289 34.25 28.58 -36.80
C GLU A 289 33.85 27.98 -35.45
N SER A 290 34.47 28.44 -34.36
CA SER A 290 34.15 28.05 -33.01
C SER A 290 32.74 28.53 -32.64
N LEU A 291 31.89 27.62 -32.15
CA LEU A 291 30.51 27.92 -31.73
C LEU A 291 30.45 28.90 -30.53
N SER A 292 31.54 29.06 -29.77
CA SER A 292 31.64 30.01 -28.68
C SER A 292 33.06 30.55 -28.54
N THR A 293 33.21 31.87 -28.67
CA THR A 293 34.49 32.57 -28.50
C THR A 293 34.68 33.13 -27.09
N TYR A 294 33.66 33.16 -26.27
CA TYR A 294 33.73 33.77 -24.96
C TYR A 294 34.32 32.81 -23.90
N ILE A 295 35.51 33.16 -23.44
CA ILE A 295 36.19 32.52 -22.31
C ILE A 295 36.15 33.49 -21.12
N PHE A 296 35.80 33.00 -19.93
CA PHE A 296 35.88 33.78 -18.69
C PHE A 296 37.36 34.08 -18.39
N ASP A 297 37.69 35.35 -18.25
CA ASP A 297 39.04 35.77 -17.85
C ASP A 297 39.32 35.52 -16.34
N ASP A 298 40.57 35.70 -15.94
CA ASP A 298 40.96 35.46 -14.53
C ASP A 298 40.22 36.37 -13.53
N TYR A 299 39.80 37.56 -14.00
CA TYR A 299 39.02 38.47 -13.16
C TYR A 299 37.57 38.02 -13.04
N ASP A 300 36.96 37.49 -14.08
CA ASP A 300 35.66 36.81 -14.03
C ASP A 300 35.71 35.62 -13.08
N LEU A 301 36.74 34.78 -13.21
CA LEU A 301 36.92 33.60 -12.34
C LEU A 301 37.09 34.02 -10.88
N TRP A 302 37.81 35.09 -10.59
CA TRP A 302 37.92 35.65 -9.25
C TRP A 302 36.56 36.12 -8.71
N LYS A 303 35.75 36.80 -9.56
CA LYS A 303 34.39 37.22 -9.20
C LYS A 303 33.48 36.03 -8.87
N PHE A 304 33.47 34.99 -9.68
CA PHE A 304 32.72 33.74 -9.40
C PHE A 304 33.20 33.10 -8.10
N LYS A 305 34.49 33.01 -7.85
CA LYS A 305 35.07 32.45 -6.64
C LYS A 305 34.65 33.19 -5.38
N ASN A 306 34.51 34.51 -5.47
CA ASN A 306 34.18 35.39 -4.35
C ASN A 306 32.69 35.77 -4.30
N ASN A 307 31.85 35.26 -5.22
CA ASN A 307 30.44 35.61 -5.37
C ASN A 307 30.18 37.13 -5.40
N ARG A 308 31.01 37.86 -6.12
CA ARG A 308 30.98 39.31 -6.16
C ARG A 308 30.71 39.81 -7.57
N ASP A 309 29.59 40.51 -7.75
CA ASP A 309 29.22 41.09 -9.03
C ASP A 309 30.11 42.30 -9.41
N TYR A 310 30.11 42.65 -10.69
CA TYR A 310 30.71 43.84 -11.18
C TYR A 310 29.95 45.09 -10.76
N THR A 311 30.71 46.14 -10.43
CA THR A 311 30.14 47.48 -10.37
C THR A 311 29.88 47.99 -11.80
N PRO A 312 28.99 48.98 -11.99
CA PRO A 312 28.75 49.57 -13.33
C PRO A 312 30.03 50.07 -14.00
N VAL A 313 30.96 50.63 -13.26
CA VAL A 313 32.26 51.12 -13.77
C VAL A 313 33.13 49.96 -14.26
N GLU A 314 33.17 48.86 -13.53
CA GLU A 314 33.91 47.64 -13.93
C GLU A 314 33.32 47.02 -15.20
N VAL A 315 31.97 47.04 -15.34
CA VAL A 315 31.31 46.56 -16.58
C VAL A 315 31.71 47.39 -17.79
N ASP A 316 31.79 48.70 -17.67
CA ASP A 316 32.18 49.57 -18.77
C ASP A 316 33.64 49.35 -19.20
N ALA A 317 34.50 48.98 -18.29
CA ALA A 317 35.91 48.68 -18.57
C ALA A 317 36.10 47.33 -19.31
N LYS A 318 35.09 46.46 -19.35
CA LYS A 318 35.17 45.17 -20.07
C LYS A 318 35.00 45.34 -21.57
N THR A 319 36.08 45.14 -22.31
CA THR A 319 36.10 45.26 -23.77
C THR A 319 35.62 43.99 -24.49
N ASN A 320 35.61 42.85 -23.81
CA ASN A 320 35.20 41.53 -24.34
C ASN A 320 33.67 41.28 -24.35
N LEU A 321 32.90 42.23 -23.88
CA LEU A 321 31.43 42.16 -23.88
C LEU A 321 30.85 43.05 -24.98
N SER A 322 29.75 42.58 -25.62
CA SER A 322 28.96 43.44 -26.49
C SER A 322 28.34 44.62 -25.72
N ALA A 323 28.03 45.70 -26.44
CA ALA A 323 27.40 46.89 -25.83
C ALA A 323 26.07 46.51 -25.16
N GLU A 324 25.26 45.66 -25.80
CA GLU A 324 23.99 45.19 -25.25
C GLU A 324 24.19 44.42 -23.95
N LYS A 325 25.19 43.52 -23.90
CA LYS A 325 25.47 42.72 -22.69
C LYS A 325 25.98 43.58 -21.55
N ARG A 326 26.78 44.60 -21.83
CA ARG A 326 27.22 45.58 -20.82
C ARG A 326 26.04 46.34 -20.22
N GLU A 327 25.13 46.85 -21.05
CA GLU A 327 23.92 47.53 -20.55
C GLU A 327 23.02 46.60 -19.75
N GLN A 328 22.88 45.34 -20.14
CA GLN A 328 22.14 44.33 -19.38
C GLN A 328 22.76 44.08 -18.00
N LEU A 329 24.08 43.90 -17.92
CA LEU A 329 24.81 43.70 -16.65
C LEU A 329 24.75 44.92 -15.74
N LYS A 330 24.72 46.14 -16.29
CA LYS A 330 24.52 47.35 -15.50
C LYS A 330 23.15 47.45 -14.86
N LYS A 331 22.13 46.94 -15.57
CA LYS A 331 20.75 46.94 -15.08
C LYS A 331 20.48 45.86 -14.00
N GLN A 332 21.23 44.73 -14.06
CA GLN A 332 21.07 43.61 -13.14
C GLN A 332 22.42 43.08 -12.60
N PRO A 333 23.30 43.92 -12.01
CA PRO A 333 24.63 43.48 -11.59
C PRO A 333 24.64 42.43 -10.50
N ALA A 334 23.61 42.34 -9.67
CA ALA A 334 23.57 41.54 -8.44
C ALA A 334 23.30 40.04 -8.63
N LEU A 335 23.16 39.53 -9.87
CA LEU A 335 22.81 38.15 -10.13
C LEU A 335 23.78 37.37 -11.02
N TYR A 336 24.72 38.06 -11.70
CA TYR A 336 25.55 37.42 -12.73
C TYR A 336 26.60 36.45 -12.16
N TYR A 337 27.24 36.81 -11.05
CA TYR A 337 28.30 35.99 -10.42
C TYR A 337 27.82 35.28 -9.18
N ALA A 338 26.51 35.26 -8.91
CA ALA A 338 25.94 34.59 -7.75
C ALA A 338 26.15 33.08 -7.86
N ASN A 339 26.47 32.46 -6.73
CA ASN A 339 26.51 31.01 -6.62
C ASN A 339 25.22 30.53 -5.95
N ARG A 340 24.26 30.16 -6.79
CA ARG A 340 22.94 29.68 -6.34
C ARG A 340 22.87 28.16 -6.38
N ASP A 341 22.38 27.55 -5.31
CA ASP A 341 22.09 26.13 -5.27
C ASP A 341 20.65 25.92 -5.79
N LEU A 342 20.52 25.81 -7.11
CA LEU A 342 19.24 25.66 -7.79
C LEU A 342 18.45 24.45 -7.29
N TYR A 343 19.13 23.36 -6.90
CA TYR A 343 18.44 22.20 -6.35
C TYR A 343 17.73 22.52 -5.03
N LYS A 344 18.36 23.32 -4.16
CA LYS A 344 17.71 23.75 -2.91
C LYS A 344 16.59 24.77 -3.13
N GLU A 345 16.68 25.52 -4.21
CA GLU A 345 15.66 26.51 -4.55
C GLU A 345 14.44 25.88 -5.21
N MET A 346 14.65 24.86 -6.06
CA MET A 346 13.59 24.23 -6.86
C MET A 346 12.94 23.04 -6.17
N PHE A 347 13.60 22.38 -5.23
CA PHE A 347 13.11 21.13 -4.66
C PHE A 347 13.03 21.21 -3.14
N ASP A 348 11.93 20.70 -2.62
CA ASP A 348 11.76 20.43 -1.21
C ASP A 348 12.33 19.05 -0.86
N ARG A 349 12.96 18.96 0.31
CA ARG A 349 13.58 17.68 0.72
C ARG A 349 12.57 16.61 1.04
N ASN A 350 11.40 16.99 1.51
CA ASN A 350 10.37 16.07 1.97
C ASN A 350 9.03 16.49 1.35
N ALA A 351 8.38 15.56 0.67
CA ALA A 351 7.05 15.74 0.11
C ALA A 351 6.06 14.85 0.87
N PRO A 352 4.95 15.39 1.40
CA PRO A 352 4.00 14.62 2.19
C PRO A 352 3.26 13.62 1.33
N GLN A 353 3.00 12.44 1.93
CA GLN A 353 2.18 11.38 1.38
C GLN A 353 1.20 10.92 2.44
N MET A 354 -0.07 10.74 2.07
CA MET A 354 -1.12 10.25 2.96
C MET A 354 -1.94 9.18 2.25
N GLN A 355 -2.26 8.12 2.98
CA GLN A 355 -3.16 7.08 2.55
C GLN A 355 -4.17 6.80 3.65
N VAL A 356 -5.45 6.79 3.31
CA VAL A 356 -6.55 6.47 4.22
C VAL A 356 -7.39 5.38 3.58
N ASN A 357 -7.72 4.35 4.36
CA ASN A 357 -8.54 3.24 3.92
C ASN A 357 -9.60 2.91 4.96
N LEU A 358 -10.81 2.67 4.47
CA LEU A 358 -11.92 2.15 5.23
C LEU A 358 -12.49 0.95 4.49
N ASN A 359 -12.54 -0.21 5.12
CA ASN A 359 -13.18 -1.36 4.53
C ASN A 359 -14.12 -2.07 5.53
N VAL A 360 -15.19 -2.64 5.00
CA VAL A 360 -16.18 -3.39 5.75
C VAL A 360 -16.34 -4.75 5.08
N ALA A 361 -16.16 -5.82 5.85
CA ALA A 361 -16.31 -7.19 5.39
C ALA A 361 -17.23 -7.96 6.34
N GLY A 362 -18.10 -8.80 5.79
CA GLY A 362 -18.97 -9.62 6.60
C GLY A 362 -19.87 -10.50 5.73
N GLY A 363 -20.82 -11.17 6.36
CA GLY A 363 -21.83 -11.90 5.64
C GLY A 363 -22.40 -13.09 6.37
N THR A 364 -23.37 -13.69 5.73
CA THR A 364 -24.02 -14.94 6.12
C THR A 364 -23.55 -16.08 5.21
N GLN A 365 -24.06 -17.29 5.41
CA GLN A 365 -23.82 -18.38 4.45
C GLN A 365 -24.41 -18.10 3.05
N ARG A 366 -25.44 -17.24 2.97
CA ARG A 366 -26.10 -16.90 1.70
C ARG A 366 -25.51 -15.69 1.00
N VAL A 367 -25.10 -14.66 1.74
CA VAL A 367 -24.58 -13.41 1.19
C VAL A 367 -23.31 -13.05 1.92
N LYS A 368 -22.23 -12.87 1.21
CA LYS A 368 -20.96 -12.33 1.70
C LYS A 368 -20.65 -11.04 0.98
N TYR A 369 -20.10 -10.08 1.68
CA TYR A 369 -19.80 -8.79 1.12
C TYR A 369 -18.47 -8.24 1.62
N PHE A 370 -17.79 -7.53 0.74
CA PHE A 370 -16.63 -6.69 1.03
C PHE A 370 -16.85 -5.35 0.34
N VAL A 371 -16.75 -4.26 1.09
CA VAL A 371 -16.83 -2.89 0.57
C VAL A 371 -15.61 -2.14 1.07
N SER A 372 -14.93 -1.43 0.18
CA SER A 372 -13.73 -0.66 0.47
C SER A 372 -13.83 0.74 -0.12
N PHE A 373 -13.31 1.70 0.62
CA PHE A 373 -13.06 3.07 0.17
C PHE A 373 -11.62 3.44 0.52
N GLY A 374 -10.87 3.92 -0.45
CA GLY A 374 -9.48 4.34 -0.33
C GLY A 374 -9.28 5.79 -0.78
N TYR A 375 -8.48 6.54 -0.07
CA TYR A 375 -7.96 7.84 -0.47
C TYR A 375 -6.44 7.84 -0.37
N PHE A 376 -5.79 8.26 -1.45
CA PHE A 376 -4.35 8.42 -1.52
C PHE A 376 -4.01 9.83 -2.01
N SER A 377 -3.10 10.51 -1.33
CA SER A 377 -2.58 11.81 -1.72
C SER A 377 -1.06 11.82 -1.62
N GLN A 378 -0.39 12.27 -2.66
CA GLN A 378 1.06 12.42 -2.72
C GLN A 378 1.41 13.77 -3.32
N ALA A 379 2.24 14.55 -2.62
CA ALA A 379 2.86 15.73 -3.19
C ALA A 379 4.19 15.38 -3.85
N GLY A 380 4.59 16.17 -4.83
CA GLY A 380 5.91 16.10 -5.43
C GLY A 380 6.96 16.83 -4.62
N ILE A 381 8.23 16.56 -4.93
CA ILE A 381 9.37 17.26 -4.32
C ILE A 381 9.64 18.62 -4.96
N THR A 382 9.01 18.94 -6.08
CA THR A 382 9.13 20.26 -6.72
C THR A 382 8.47 21.30 -5.82
N ARG A 383 9.23 22.35 -5.48
CA ARG A 383 8.72 23.43 -4.61
C ARG A 383 7.56 24.14 -5.29
N ASP A 384 6.52 24.39 -4.49
CA ASP A 384 5.36 25.11 -4.94
C ASP A 384 5.65 26.61 -4.95
N VAL A 385 5.81 27.17 -6.13
CA VAL A 385 5.99 28.60 -6.35
C VAL A 385 4.81 29.12 -7.16
N HIS A 386 4.08 30.04 -6.56
CA HIS A 386 2.98 30.73 -7.25
C HIS A 386 3.56 31.85 -8.13
N TYR A 387 3.33 31.76 -9.42
CA TYR A 387 3.66 32.80 -10.37
C TYR A 387 2.44 33.10 -11.23
N HIS A 388 1.86 34.29 -11.07
CA HIS A 388 0.55 34.63 -11.61
C HIS A 388 -0.51 33.58 -11.21
N ASP A 389 -1.19 32.97 -12.19
CA ASP A 389 -2.21 31.93 -11.97
C ASP A 389 -1.64 30.50 -12.05
N ALA A 390 -0.31 30.36 -12.22
CA ALA A 390 0.36 29.08 -12.34
C ALA A 390 0.98 28.63 -11.00
N ASN A 391 0.79 27.35 -10.70
CA ASN A 391 1.35 26.69 -9.55
C ASN A 391 2.37 25.64 -10.02
N THR A 392 3.61 25.69 -9.52
CA THR A 392 4.68 24.79 -9.91
C THR A 392 4.71 23.49 -9.12
N GLY A 393 3.93 23.38 -8.05
CA GLY A 393 3.83 22.19 -7.24
C GLY A 393 3.16 21.03 -7.98
N SER A 394 3.69 19.82 -7.85
CA SER A 394 3.06 18.62 -8.36
C SER A 394 2.34 17.88 -7.23
N LYS A 395 1.13 17.39 -7.52
CA LYS A 395 0.29 16.66 -6.57
C LYS A 395 -0.55 15.62 -7.29
N PHE A 396 -0.70 14.46 -6.66
CA PHE A 396 -1.57 13.40 -7.12
C PHE A 396 -2.55 13.01 -6.01
N ASN A 397 -3.84 12.99 -6.33
CA ASN A 397 -4.89 12.47 -5.47
C ASN A 397 -5.58 11.31 -6.18
N ARG A 398 -5.87 10.24 -5.45
CA ARG A 398 -6.61 9.09 -5.97
C ARG A 398 -7.65 8.65 -4.97
N TYR A 399 -8.85 8.40 -5.48
CA TYR A 399 -9.98 7.87 -4.74
C TYR A 399 -10.32 6.50 -5.33
N ASN A 400 -10.37 5.48 -4.49
CA ASN A 400 -10.70 4.11 -4.86
C ASN A 400 -12.01 3.71 -4.20
N PHE A 401 -12.83 2.98 -4.91
CA PHE A 401 -14.03 2.33 -4.40
C PHE A 401 -14.07 0.90 -4.94
N ARG A 402 -14.37 -0.06 -4.06
CA ARG A 402 -14.60 -1.45 -4.44
C ARG A 402 -15.74 -2.06 -3.63
N SER A 403 -16.53 -2.88 -4.31
CA SER A 403 -17.65 -3.60 -3.70
C SER A 403 -17.73 -5.00 -4.33
N ASN A 404 -17.53 -6.03 -3.53
CA ASN A 404 -17.59 -7.43 -3.92
C ASN A 404 -18.71 -8.11 -3.13
N PHE A 405 -19.71 -8.66 -3.84
CA PHE A 405 -20.81 -9.44 -3.28
C PHE A 405 -20.77 -10.84 -3.83
N ASP A 406 -20.87 -11.83 -2.94
CA ASP A 406 -21.03 -13.25 -3.26
C ASP A 406 -22.37 -13.73 -2.73
N ILE A 407 -23.30 -14.09 -3.60
CA ILE A 407 -24.67 -14.45 -3.27
C ILE A 407 -24.91 -15.94 -3.64
N SER A 408 -25.12 -16.80 -2.65
CA SER A 408 -25.49 -18.18 -2.85
C SER A 408 -27.02 -18.29 -2.95
N VAL A 409 -27.52 -18.35 -4.19
CA VAL A 409 -28.96 -18.42 -4.49
C VAL A 409 -29.50 -19.81 -4.17
N ALA A 410 -28.72 -20.87 -4.49
CA ALA A 410 -29.01 -22.26 -4.19
C ALA A 410 -27.71 -23.01 -3.86
N LYS A 411 -27.79 -24.28 -3.43
CA LYS A 411 -26.60 -25.09 -3.10
C LYS A 411 -25.54 -25.10 -4.23
N ASN A 412 -25.98 -25.07 -5.49
CA ASN A 412 -25.11 -25.14 -6.65
C ASN A 412 -25.13 -23.85 -7.50
N TRP A 413 -25.74 -22.78 -6.99
CA TRP A 413 -25.89 -21.51 -7.71
C TRP A 413 -25.31 -20.37 -6.90
N LYS A 414 -24.24 -19.77 -7.42
CA LYS A 414 -23.55 -18.61 -6.84
C LYS A 414 -23.50 -17.49 -7.86
N ILE A 415 -23.89 -16.28 -7.46
CA ILE A 415 -23.76 -15.05 -8.22
C ILE A 415 -22.69 -14.20 -7.51
N SER A 416 -21.66 -13.78 -8.25
CA SER A 416 -20.64 -12.85 -7.76
C SER A 416 -20.77 -11.54 -8.52
N ILE A 417 -20.92 -10.44 -7.82
CA ILE A 417 -20.99 -9.08 -8.35
C ILE A 417 -19.78 -8.32 -7.83
N ASN A 418 -18.87 -7.93 -8.73
CA ASN A 418 -17.68 -7.19 -8.42
C ASN A 418 -17.77 -5.84 -9.11
N THR A 419 -17.79 -4.76 -8.34
CA THR A 419 -17.77 -3.39 -8.83
C THR A 419 -16.56 -2.67 -8.29
N ALA A 420 -15.81 -2.01 -9.14
CA ALA A 420 -14.70 -1.17 -8.75
C ALA A 420 -14.73 0.13 -9.55
N GLY A 421 -14.28 1.19 -8.93
CA GLY A 421 -14.12 2.48 -9.57
C GLY A 421 -12.96 3.23 -8.95
N GLN A 422 -12.32 4.06 -9.77
CA GLN A 422 -11.27 4.95 -9.32
C GLN A 422 -11.42 6.31 -9.97
N PHE A 423 -11.01 7.32 -9.23
CA PHE A 423 -10.86 8.67 -9.74
C PHE A 423 -9.49 9.19 -9.33
N GLY A 424 -8.71 9.64 -10.32
CA GLY A 424 -7.37 10.19 -10.13
C GLY A 424 -7.30 11.63 -10.64
N GLU A 425 -6.72 12.51 -9.85
CA GLU A 425 -6.45 13.91 -10.19
C GLU A 425 -4.95 14.16 -10.06
N THR A 426 -4.32 14.59 -11.15
CA THR A 426 -2.92 14.96 -11.17
C THR A 426 -2.80 16.46 -11.44
N GLN A 427 -2.16 17.16 -10.53
CA GLN A 427 -1.74 18.54 -10.69
C GLN A 427 -0.22 18.53 -10.94
N GLY A 428 0.24 19.20 -11.96
CA GLY A 428 1.65 19.31 -12.29
C GLY A 428 1.90 20.48 -13.22
N LEU A 429 3.17 20.76 -13.45
CA LEU A 429 3.58 21.77 -14.43
C LEU A 429 3.11 21.32 -15.82
N GLY A 430 2.16 22.06 -16.40
CA GLY A 430 1.75 21.85 -17.78
C GLY A 430 2.90 22.15 -18.72
N SER A 431 3.40 21.17 -19.47
CA SER A 431 4.25 21.42 -20.62
C SER A 431 3.40 21.36 -21.89
N GLY A 432 3.56 22.35 -22.74
CA GLY A 432 2.64 22.63 -23.84
C GLY A 432 2.58 21.63 -24.98
N SER A 433 3.31 20.52 -24.99
CA SER A 433 3.28 19.56 -26.11
C SER A 433 3.47 18.10 -25.73
N ASP A 434 4.13 17.78 -24.64
CA ASP A 434 4.29 16.41 -24.16
C ASP A 434 4.19 16.34 -22.64
N PRO A 435 3.09 15.79 -22.07
CA PRO A 435 2.93 15.63 -20.64
C PRO A 435 3.96 14.69 -20.01
N TYR A 436 4.72 13.94 -20.80
CA TYR A 436 5.72 12.97 -20.33
C TYR A 436 7.17 13.47 -20.46
N ASP A 437 7.41 14.60 -21.15
CA ASP A 437 8.76 15.14 -21.31
C ASP A 437 9.17 16.00 -20.10
N LEU A 438 9.77 15.35 -19.12
CA LEU A 438 10.36 16.02 -17.96
C LEU A 438 11.46 17.00 -18.34
N SER A 439 12.19 16.76 -19.45
CA SER A 439 13.29 17.62 -19.87
C SER A 439 12.80 18.98 -20.36
N SER A 440 11.65 19.02 -21.03
CA SER A 440 10.99 20.26 -21.46
C SER A 440 10.41 21.03 -20.26
N ARG A 441 9.86 20.33 -19.28
CA ARG A 441 9.33 20.94 -18.05
C ARG A 441 10.44 21.62 -17.24
N TYR A 442 11.58 20.96 -17.05
CA TYR A 442 12.71 21.54 -16.34
C TYR A 442 13.34 22.69 -17.11
N LYS A 443 13.42 22.60 -18.45
CA LYS A 443 13.87 23.72 -19.29
C LYS A 443 13.00 24.97 -19.14
N SER A 444 11.66 24.79 -19.14
CA SER A 444 10.72 25.88 -18.94
C SER A 444 10.89 26.53 -17.56
N ILE A 445 11.01 25.73 -16.49
CA ILE A 445 11.27 26.25 -15.14
C ILE A 445 12.60 27.02 -15.10
N MET A 446 13.66 26.46 -15.70
CA MET A 446 14.97 27.10 -15.74
C MET A 446 14.95 28.40 -16.56
N GLN A 447 14.20 28.44 -17.64
CA GLN A 447 14.05 29.64 -18.46
C GLN A 447 13.36 30.77 -17.70
N TYR A 448 12.27 30.47 -16.94
CA TYR A 448 11.58 31.46 -16.11
C TYR A 448 12.41 31.97 -14.91
N ILE A 449 13.39 31.21 -14.45
CA ILE A 449 14.29 31.64 -13.36
C ILE A 449 15.41 32.57 -13.91
N TYR A 450 15.72 32.49 -15.22
CA TYR A 450 16.79 33.27 -15.85
C TYR A 450 16.29 34.49 -16.64
N GLU A 451 14.98 34.62 -16.91
CA GLU A 451 14.33 35.83 -17.40
C GLU A 451 13.88 36.74 -16.24
#